data_a265524c26be7c164881ce843353a051
#
_entry.id   a265524c26be7c164881ce843353a051
#
_cell.length_a   1.000
_cell.length_b   1.000
_cell.length_c   1.000
_cell.angle_alpha   90.00
_cell.angle_beta   90.00
_cell.angle_gamma   90.00
#
_symmetry.space_group_name_H-M   'P 1'
#
loop_
_entity.id
_entity.type
_entity.pdbx_description
1 polymer ?
#
loop_
_entity_poly.entity_id
_entity_poly.type
_entity_poly.pdbx_seq_one_letter_code
_entity_poly.pdbx_strand_id
1 'polypeptide(L)'
;MITLLVVAGIALLIAIGYMNHVVENNKLEKARTKIELNDRLRRCGELTETFPGQLMTPALKLLITRLEINVCQRLLNLEKTNTAVKARLDELNALAAQGESIPVNNPPAPIQTEAKAKDVRFLLEALHGQITRAAQDGFLPPNEAKRWIREVRHILVLLHIEFFNNLGQHALQQEQPGQARLAFERGVQYLRKQQEPQVYAEQLDYLEKLLARANAMVLASTQPVE
;
A
#
# COMPACT_ATOMS: atom_id res chain seq x y z
N MET A 1 54.15 40.74 -13.55
CA MET A 1 54.09 39.36 -14.07
C MET A 1 53.90 38.31 -12.98
N ILE A 2 54.74 38.28 -11.91
CA ILE A 2 54.67 37.28 -10.83
C ILE A 2 53.32 37.31 -10.07
N THR A 3 52.81 38.50 -9.72
CA THR A 3 51.55 38.71 -9.02
C THR A 3 50.34 38.13 -9.82
N LEU A 4 50.35 38.27 -11.12
CA LEU A 4 49.28 37.78 -12.00
C LEU A 4 49.30 36.25 -12.10
N LEU A 5 50.47 35.62 -12.09
CA LEU A 5 50.63 34.16 -12.03
C LEU A 5 50.16 33.58 -10.69
N VAL A 6 50.43 34.26 -9.57
CA VAL A 6 49.99 33.84 -8.25
C VAL A 6 48.45 33.91 -8.13
N VAL A 7 47.85 35.00 -8.60
CA VAL A 7 46.36 35.13 -8.61
C VAL A 7 45.71 34.10 -9.49
N ALA A 8 46.27 33.82 -10.68
CA ALA A 8 45.77 32.76 -11.56
C ALA A 8 45.88 31.36 -10.91
N GLY A 9 46.99 31.09 -10.21
CA GLY A 9 47.18 29.84 -9.48
C GLY A 9 46.16 29.65 -8.34
N ILE A 10 45.87 30.69 -7.56
CA ILE A 10 44.85 30.64 -6.49
C ILE A 10 43.47 30.45 -7.09
N ALA A 11 43.13 31.15 -8.16
CA ALA A 11 41.82 30.99 -8.83
C ALA A 11 41.63 29.56 -9.37
N LEU A 12 42.66 28.93 -9.88
CA LEU A 12 42.64 27.57 -10.38
C LEU A 12 42.46 26.56 -9.25
N LEU A 13 43.11 26.75 -8.10
CA LEU A 13 42.90 25.90 -6.91
C LEU A 13 41.48 26.00 -6.36
N ILE A 14 40.90 27.20 -6.33
CA ILE A 14 39.50 27.41 -5.91
C ILE A 14 38.56 26.72 -6.89
N ALA A 15 38.79 26.82 -8.22
CA ALA A 15 37.98 26.17 -9.23
C ALA A 15 38.02 24.62 -9.10
N ILE A 16 39.22 24.05 -8.87
CA ILE A 16 39.39 22.61 -8.63
C ILE A 16 38.66 22.18 -7.35
N GLY A 17 38.81 22.93 -6.26
CA GLY A 17 38.12 22.65 -5.00
C GLY A 17 36.59 22.68 -5.16
N TYR A 18 36.06 23.66 -5.86
CA TYR A 18 34.64 23.79 -6.18
C TYR A 18 34.14 22.63 -7.05
N MET A 19 34.86 22.28 -8.11
CA MET A 19 34.51 21.14 -8.97
C MET A 19 34.50 19.81 -8.21
N ASN A 20 35.50 19.56 -7.36
CA ASN A 20 35.54 18.37 -6.52
C ASN A 20 34.33 18.31 -5.59
N HIS A 21 33.98 19.43 -4.95
CA HIS A 21 32.83 19.52 -4.07
C HIS A 21 31.51 19.23 -4.81
N VAL A 22 31.31 19.78 -6.01
CA VAL A 22 30.14 19.53 -6.86
C VAL A 22 30.07 18.05 -7.28
N VAL A 23 31.19 17.47 -7.68
CA VAL A 23 31.26 16.04 -8.08
C VAL A 23 30.93 15.13 -6.89
N GLU A 24 31.45 15.44 -5.70
CA GLU A 24 31.19 14.64 -4.50
C GLU A 24 29.74 14.76 -4.06
N ASN A 25 29.15 15.94 -4.05
CA ASN A 25 27.74 16.14 -3.76
C ASN A 25 26.83 15.36 -4.75
N ASN A 26 27.13 15.43 -6.05
CA ASN A 26 26.40 14.69 -7.07
C ASN A 26 26.49 13.16 -6.87
N LYS A 27 27.66 12.66 -6.43
CA LYS A 27 27.82 11.22 -6.09
C LYS A 27 26.98 10.84 -4.89
N LEU A 28 26.96 11.67 -3.84
CA LEU A 28 26.15 11.44 -2.63
C LEU A 28 24.65 11.47 -2.95
N GLU A 29 24.19 12.44 -3.74
CA GLU A 29 22.78 12.51 -4.16
C GLU A 29 22.37 11.30 -5.00
N LYS A 30 23.20 10.87 -5.94
CA LYS A 30 22.96 9.65 -6.72
C LYS A 30 22.88 8.42 -5.82
N ALA A 31 23.78 8.30 -4.83
CA ALA A 31 23.76 7.19 -3.89
C ALA A 31 22.49 7.16 -3.05
N ARG A 32 22.06 8.32 -2.52
CA ARG A 32 20.80 8.47 -1.77
C ARG A 32 19.58 8.09 -2.63
N THR A 33 19.50 8.63 -3.83
CA THR A 33 18.42 8.33 -4.78
C THR A 33 18.38 6.84 -5.12
N LYS A 34 19.54 6.20 -5.30
CA LYS A 34 19.64 4.76 -5.56
C LYS A 34 19.09 3.94 -4.38
N ILE A 35 19.45 4.28 -3.15
CA ILE A 35 18.95 3.61 -1.94
C ILE A 35 17.43 3.76 -1.84
N GLU A 36 16.90 4.97 -2.04
CA GLU A 36 15.47 5.23 -2.01
C GLU A 36 14.72 4.44 -3.07
N LEU A 37 15.20 4.41 -4.31
CA LEU A 37 14.57 3.66 -5.39
C LEU A 37 14.60 2.15 -5.15
N ASN A 38 15.70 1.60 -4.60
CA ASN A 38 15.76 0.19 -4.21
C ASN A 38 14.76 -0.15 -3.08
N ASP A 39 14.61 0.72 -2.08
CA ASP A 39 13.58 0.54 -1.04
C ASP A 39 12.17 0.57 -1.63
N ARG A 40 11.90 1.50 -2.56
CA ARG A 40 10.62 1.56 -3.29
C ARG A 40 10.36 0.31 -4.12
N LEU A 41 11.37 -0.20 -4.82
CA LEU A 41 11.28 -1.43 -5.61
C LEU A 41 10.91 -2.62 -4.72
N ARG A 42 11.62 -2.77 -3.59
CA ARG A 42 11.32 -3.82 -2.60
C ARG A 42 9.88 -3.72 -2.09
N ARG A 43 9.41 -2.51 -1.73
CA ARG A 43 8.03 -2.30 -1.25
C ARG A 43 6.99 -2.62 -2.31
N CYS A 44 7.22 -2.31 -3.59
CA CYS A 44 6.32 -2.70 -4.67
C CYS A 44 6.25 -4.23 -4.81
N GLY A 45 7.38 -4.93 -4.71
CA GLY A 45 7.43 -6.39 -4.71
C GLY A 45 6.66 -6.99 -3.52
N GLU A 46 6.91 -6.49 -2.29
CA GLU A 46 6.17 -6.91 -1.09
C GLU A 46 4.66 -6.72 -1.25
N LEU A 47 4.21 -5.56 -1.77
CA LEU A 47 2.79 -5.32 -2.05
C LEU A 47 2.23 -6.34 -3.05
N THR A 48 2.97 -6.63 -4.11
CA THR A 48 2.54 -7.57 -5.14
C THR A 48 2.40 -9.00 -4.61
N GLU A 49 3.28 -9.43 -3.70
CA GLU A 49 3.36 -10.81 -3.22
C GLU A 49 2.50 -11.07 -1.97
N THR A 50 2.45 -10.10 -1.05
CA THR A 50 1.86 -10.33 0.29
C THR A 50 0.46 -9.79 0.46
N PHE A 51 -0.03 -8.98 -0.50
CA PHE A 51 -1.38 -8.41 -0.39
C PHE A 51 -2.44 -9.51 -0.48
N PRO A 52 -3.46 -9.52 0.40
CA PRO A 52 -4.51 -10.53 0.40
C PRO A 52 -5.27 -10.59 -0.93
N GLY A 53 -5.42 -11.81 -1.49
CA GLY A 53 -6.04 -11.99 -2.81
C GLY A 53 -7.47 -11.48 -2.89
N GLN A 54 -8.26 -11.59 -1.81
CA GLN A 54 -9.63 -11.10 -1.76
C GLN A 54 -9.75 -9.56 -1.80
N LEU A 55 -8.66 -8.85 -1.51
CA LEU A 55 -8.59 -7.39 -1.59
C LEU A 55 -7.82 -6.88 -2.82
N MET A 56 -7.19 -7.78 -3.58
CA MET A 56 -6.42 -7.45 -4.78
C MET A 56 -7.30 -7.51 -6.01
N THR A 57 -7.58 -6.38 -6.62
CA THR A 57 -8.25 -6.34 -7.93
C THR A 57 -7.23 -6.34 -9.07
N PRO A 58 -7.58 -6.81 -10.30
CA PRO A 58 -6.70 -6.70 -11.47
C PRO A 58 -6.24 -5.26 -11.74
N ALA A 59 -7.12 -4.28 -11.57
CA ALA A 59 -6.80 -2.88 -11.73
C ALA A 59 -5.77 -2.39 -10.70
N LEU A 60 -5.88 -2.83 -9.44
CA LEU A 60 -4.90 -2.53 -8.39
C LEU A 60 -3.56 -3.20 -8.67
N LYS A 61 -3.58 -4.47 -9.10
CA LYS A 61 -2.37 -5.20 -9.51
C LYS A 61 -1.65 -4.48 -10.64
N LEU A 62 -2.39 -4.05 -11.66
CA LEU A 62 -1.85 -3.29 -12.78
C LEU A 62 -1.23 -1.96 -12.34
N LEU A 63 -1.88 -1.24 -11.42
CA LEU A 63 -1.31 -0.02 -10.85
C LEU A 63 0.04 -0.30 -10.18
N ILE A 64 0.12 -1.28 -9.27
CA ILE A 64 1.36 -1.62 -8.55
C ILE A 64 2.45 -2.01 -9.55
N THR A 65 2.12 -2.81 -10.56
CA THR A 65 3.05 -3.18 -11.65
C THR A 65 3.57 -1.94 -12.39
N ARG A 66 2.71 -0.98 -12.74
CA ARG A 66 3.12 0.29 -13.38
C ARG A 66 4.03 1.13 -12.49
N LEU A 67 3.75 1.18 -11.18
CA LEU A 67 4.61 1.86 -10.20
C LEU A 67 5.99 1.21 -10.12
N GLU A 68 6.04 -0.11 -10.10
CA GLU A 68 7.29 -0.89 -10.09
C GLU A 68 8.10 -0.68 -11.37
N ILE A 69 7.45 -0.69 -12.55
CA ILE A 69 8.07 -0.36 -13.85
C ILE A 69 8.74 1.02 -13.80
N ASN A 70 8.03 2.04 -13.30
CA ASN A 70 8.59 3.39 -13.19
C ASN A 70 9.84 3.42 -12.30
N VAL A 71 9.82 2.73 -11.18
CA VAL A 71 10.97 2.64 -10.27
C VAL A 71 12.15 1.92 -10.95
N CYS A 72 11.92 0.79 -11.65
CA CYS A 72 12.94 0.07 -12.41
C CYS A 72 13.57 0.95 -13.49
N GLN A 73 12.78 1.70 -14.25
CA GLN A 73 13.27 2.63 -15.27
C GLN A 73 14.15 3.73 -14.67
N ARG A 74 13.76 4.30 -13.54
CA ARG A 74 14.56 5.31 -12.83
C ARG A 74 15.86 4.73 -12.28
N LEU A 75 15.86 3.50 -11.78
CA LEU A 75 17.08 2.79 -11.36
C LEU A 75 18.03 2.55 -12.55
N LEU A 76 17.51 2.11 -13.68
CA LEU A 76 18.32 1.89 -14.89
C LEU A 76 18.90 3.20 -15.45
N ASN A 77 18.25 4.34 -15.27
CA ASN A 77 18.81 5.65 -15.64
C ASN A 77 20.04 6.01 -14.77
N LEU A 78 20.08 5.55 -13.51
CA LEU A 78 21.23 5.74 -12.62
C LEU A 78 22.30 4.69 -12.86
N GLU A 79 21.93 3.46 -13.21
CA GLU A 79 22.82 2.30 -13.29
C GLU A 79 22.45 1.41 -14.48
N LYS A 80 22.88 1.86 -15.67
CA LYS A 80 22.51 1.22 -16.97
C LYS A 80 22.93 -0.27 -17.11
N THR A 81 23.90 -0.71 -16.32
CA THR A 81 24.47 -2.06 -16.38
C THR A 81 23.80 -3.05 -15.41
N ASN A 82 22.77 -2.65 -14.68
CA ASN A 82 22.09 -3.52 -13.71
C ASN A 82 21.17 -4.53 -14.43
N THR A 83 21.73 -5.72 -14.71
CA THR A 83 21.04 -6.79 -15.45
C THR A 83 19.83 -7.34 -14.71
N ALA A 84 19.87 -7.39 -13.36
CA ALA A 84 18.75 -7.89 -12.55
C ALA A 84 17.53 -6.96 -12.65
N VAL A 85 17.74 -5.64 -12.55
CA VAL A 85 16.66 -4.67 -12.71
C VAL A 85 16.12 -4.67 -14.14
N LYS A 86 16.98 -4.90 -15.15
CA LYS A 86 16.55 -5.01 -16.55
C LYS A 86 15.66 -6.22 -16.76
N ALA A 87 16.06 -7.41 -16.28
CA ALA A 87 15.26 -8.62 -16.38
C ALA A 87 13.89 -8.44 -15.68
N ARG A 88 13.90 -7.84 -14.47
CA ARG A 88 12.66 -7.52 -13.75
C ARG A 88 11.75 -6.57 -14.52
N LEU A 89 12.33 -5.55 -15.16
CA LEU A 89 11.57 -4.62 -16.00
C LEU A 89 10.90 -5.31 -17.19
N ASP A 90 11.60 -6.25 -17.84
CA ASP A 90 11.06 -7.01 -18.98
C ASP A 90 9.88 -7.91 -18.52
N GLU A 91 10.00 -8.59 -17.37
CA GLU A 91 8.90 -9.35 -16.76
C GLU A 91 7.67 -8.48 -16.45
N LEU A 92 7.89 -7.33 -15.83
CA LEU A 92 6.82 -6.40 -15.45
C LEU A 92 6.12 -5.82 -16.68
N ASN A 93 6.86 -5.50 -17.74
CA ASN A 93 6.28 -5.04 -18.99
C ASN A 93 5.41 -6.12 -19.65
N ALA A 94 5.83 -7.38 -19.62
CA ALA A 94 5.02 -8.50 -20.10
C ALA A 94 3.72 -8.68 -19.30
N LEU A 95 3.77 -8.47 -17.97
CA LEU A 95 2.59 -8.49 -17.11
C LEU A 95 1.67 -7.29 -17.40
N ALA A 96 2.22 -6.08 -17.50
CA ALA A 96 1.45 -4.87 -17.75
C ALA A 96 0.77 -4.89 -19.13
N ALA A 97 1.36 -5.56 -20.12
CA ALA A 97 0.78 -5.74 -21.45
C ALA A 97 -0.55 -6.51 -21.45
N GLN A 98 -0.83 -7.29 -20.41
CA GLN A 98 -2.10 -8.01 -20.24
C GLN A 98 -3.26 -7.09 -19.81
N GLY A 99 -2.97 -5.85 -19.40
CA GLY A 99 -3.97 -4.88 -19.01
C GLY A 99 -4.88 -5.38 -17.87
N GLU A 100 -6.20 -5.28 -18.07
CA GLU A 100 -7.19 -5.74 -17.09
C GLU A 100 -7.26 -7.26 -16.92
N SER A 101 -6.65 -8.03 -17.83
CA SER A 101 -6.55 -9.49 -17.75
C SER A 101 -5.34 -9.95 -16.92
N ILE A 102 -4.61 -9.05 -16.26
CA ILE A 102 -3.47 -9.38 -15.42
C ILE A 102 -3.87 -10.37 -14.32
N PRO A 103 -3.16 -11.51 -14.17
CA PRO A 103 -3.56 -12.54 -13.22
C PRO A 103 -3.32 -12.10 -11.78
N VAL A 104 -4.32 -12.28 -10.93
CA VAL A 104 -4.21 -12.13 -9.48
C VAL A 104 -4.05 -13.52 -8.89
N ASN A 105 -2.81 -13.89 -8.60
CA ASN A 105 -2.46 -15.20 -8.06
C ASN A 105 -2.30 -15.20 -6.54
N ASN A 106 -2.57 -14.07 -5.89
CA ASN A 106 -2.45 -13.95 -4.45
C ASN A 106 -3.49 -14.84 -3.77
N PRO A 107 -3.09 -15.69 -2.80
CA PRO A 107 -4.06 -16.52 -2.09
C PRO A 107 -4.96 -15.65 -1.19
N PRO A 108 -6.21 -16.05 -0.97
CA PRO A 108 -7.04 -15.43 0.05
C PRO A 108 -6.38 -15.59 1.42
N ALA A 109 -6.31 -14.52 2.18
CA ALA A 109 -5.75 -14.52 3.53
C ALA A 109 -6.81 -13.99 4.51
N PRO A 110 -7.61 -14.87 5.17
CA PRO A 110 -8.68 -14.46 6.06
C PRO A 110 -8.17 -13.55 7.19
N ILE A 111 -8.86 -12.45 7.42
CA ILE A 111 -8.51 -11.45 8.42
C ILE A 111 -9.27 -11.76 9.71
N GLN A 112 -8.70 -12.67 10.52
CA GLN A 112 -9.34 -13.17 11.75
C GLN A 112 -8.78 -12.57 13.02
N THR A 113 -7.58 -11.97 12.96
CA THR A 113 -6.89 -11.40 14.13
C THR A 113 -6.56 -9.93 13.93
N GLU A 114 -6.46 -9.20 15.04
CA GLU A 114 -6.03 -7.80 15.02
C GLU A 114 -4.61 -7.64 14.44
N ALA A 115 -3.71 -8.58 14.71
CA ALA A 115 -2.37 -8.60 14.14
C ALA A 115 -2.43 -8.66 12.60
N LYS A 116 -3.24 -9.57 12.03
CA LYS A 116 -3.40 -9.69 10.58
C LYS A 116 -4.05 -8.44 9.97
N ALA A 117 -5.06 -7.87 10.62
CA ALA A 117 -5.66 -6.61 10.18
C ALA A 117 -4.64 -5.47 10.18
N LYS A 118 -3.76 -5.43 11.19
CA LYS A 118 -2.67 -4.45 11.28
C LYS A 118 -1.64 -4.62 10.16
N ASP A 119 -1.24 -5.86 9.85
CA ASP A 119 -0.32 -6.15 8.76
C ASP A 119 -0.86 -5.64 7.42
N VAL A 120 -2.13 -5.95 7.11
CA VAL A 120 -2.78 -5.49 5.87
C VAL A 120 -2.92 -3.97 5.84
N ARG A 121 -3.19 -3.34 6.98
CA ARG A 121 -3.20 -1.87 7.08
C ARG A 121 -1.83 -1.27 6.75
N PHE A 122 -0.74 -1.85 7.21
CA PHE A 122 0.60 -1.40 6.84
C PHE A 122 0.87 -1.52 5.33
N LEU A 123 0.38 -2.59 4.68
CA LEU A 123 0.46 -2.70 3.22
C LEU A 123 -0.32 -1.59 2.52
N LEU A 124 -1.52 -1.24 3.00
CA LEU A 124 -2.31 -0.14 2.47
C LEU A 124 -1.64 1.23 2.68
N GLU A 125 -1.02 1.45 3.84
CA GLU A 125 -0.22 2.66 4.12
C GLU A 125 1.00 2.74 3.18
N ALA A 126 1.69 1.63 2.94
CA ALA A 126 2.79 1.55 1.99
C ALA A 126 2.32 1.86 0.56
N LEU A 127 1.21 1.28 0.12
CA LEU A 127 0.61 1.55 -1.18
C LEU A 127 0.22 3.02 -1.34
N HIS A 128 -0.44 3.61 -0.33
CA HIS A 128 -0.76 5.04 -0.31
C HIS A 128 0.50 5.90 -0.48
N GLY A 129 1.58 5.55 0.24
CA GLY A 129 2.86 6.23 0.12
C GLY A 129 3.46 6.14 -1.29
N GLN A 130 3.40 4.97 -1.95
CA GLN A 130 3.89 4.80 -3.32
C GLN A 130 3.06 5.62 -4.33
N ILE A 131 1.74 5.65 -4.20
CA ILE A 131 0.84 6.46 -5.06
C ILE A 131 1.16 7.96 -4.89
N THR A 132 1.31 8.42 -3.65
CA THR A 132 1.59 9.82 -3.35
C THR A 132 2.93 10.26 -3.94
N ARG A 133 3.97 9.45 -3.77
CA ARG A 133 5.29 9.73 -4.37
C ARG A 133 5.26 9.70 -5.90
N ALA A 134 4.56 8.74 -6.50
CA ALA A 134 4.41 8.68 -7.96
C ALA A 134 3.70 9.92 -8.52
N ALA A 135 2.75 10.49 -7.78
CA ALA A 135 2.12 11.75 -8.15
C ALA A 135 3.08 12.96 -8.00
N GLN A 136 3.87 12.99 -6.91
CA GLN A 136 4.89 14.03 -6.69
C GLN A 136 5.99 13.99 -7.75
N ASP A 137 6.38 12.78 -8.17
CA ASP A 137 7.36 12.54 -9.24
C ASP A 137 6.80 12.85 -10.65
N GLY A 138 5.51 13.18 -10.77
CA GLY A 138 4.85 13.46 -12.06
C GLY A 138 4.54 12.21 -12.89
N PHE A 139 4.71 11.01 -12.34
CA PHE A 139 4.40 9.75 -13.03
C PHE A 139 2.89 9.47 -13.08
N LEU A 140 2.18 9.70 -11.97
CA LEU A 140 0.72 9.61 -11.93
C LEU A 140 0.09 11.00 -12.03
N PRO A 141 -0.86 11.19 -12.95
CA PRO A 141 -1.66 12.42 -13.01
C PRO A 141 -2.38 12.65 -11.67
N PRO A 142 -2.53 13.90 -11.21
CA PRO A 142 -3.15 14.21 -9.91
C PRO A 142 -4.57 13.62 -9.75
N ASN A 143 -5.36 13.60 -10.82
CA ASN A 143 -6.72 13.05 -10.79
C ASN A 143 -6.72 11.52 -10.66
N GLU A 144 -5.78 10.84 -11.31
CA GLU A 144 -5.59 9.39 -11.18
C GLU A 144 -5.11 9.04 -9.77
N ALA A 145 -4.13 9.77 -9.23
CA ALA A 145 -3.66 9.59 -7.86
C ALA A 145 -4.79 9.78 -6.83
N LYS A 146 -5.62 10.82 -6.96
CA LYS A 146 -6.78 11.04 -6.08
C LYS A 146 -7.79 9.88 -6.14
N ARG A 147 -8.02 9.32 -7.33
CA ARG A 147 -8.89 8.15 -7.51
C ARG A 147 -8.32 6.94 -6.76
N TRP A 148 -7.03 6.66 -6.91
CA TRP A 148 -6.39 5.54 -6.25
C TRP A 148 -6.29 5.70 -4.71
N ILE A 149 -6.10 6.93 -4.23
CA ILE A 149 -6.14 7.21 -2.78
C ILE A 149 -7.55 6.93 -2.22
N ARG A 150 -8.61 7.23 -2.96
CA ARG A 150 -9.98 6.87 -2.56
C ARG A 150 -10.19 5.36 -2.56
N GLU A 151 -9.64 4.67 -3.56
CA GLU A 151 -9.68 3.20 -3.63
C GLU A 151 -8.96 2.55 -2.45
N VAL A 152 -7.77 3.03 -2.08
CA VAL A 152 -7.05 2.56 -0.89
C VAL A 152 -7.89 2.75 0.38
N ARG A 153 -8.59 3.87 0.52
CA ARG A 153 -9.52 4.09 1.64
C ARG A 153 -10.70 3.13 1.62
N HIS A 154 -11.26 2.88 0.45
CA HIS A 154 -12.32 1.89 0.27
C HIS A 154 -11.87 0.50 0.70
N ILE A 155 -10.70 0.04 0.24
CA ILE A 155 -10.12 -1.24 0.65
C ILE A 155 -9.87 -1.29 2.17
N LEU A 156 -9.45 -0.18 2.79
CA LEU A 156 -9.30 -0.10 4.24
C LEU A 156 -10.64 -0.30 4.97
N VAL A 157 -11.74 0.21 4.42
CA VAL A 157 -13.08 -0.04 4.99
C VAL A 157 -13.47 -1.50 4.84
N LEU A 158 -13.25 -2.11 3.66
CA LEU A 158 -13.50 -3.53 3.43
C LEU A 158 -12.70 -4.43 4.37
N LEU A 159 -11.43 -4.10 4.62
CA LEU A 159 -10.57 -4.77 5.60
C LEU A 159 -11.22 -4.80 7.00
N HIS A 160 -11.73 -3.66 7.46
CA HIS A 160 -12.36 -3.59 8.79
C HIS A 160 -13.69 -4.34 8.83
N ILE A 161 -14.48 -4.30 7.76
CA ILE A 161 -15.72 -5.08 7.65
C ILE A 161 -15.41 -6.57 7.76
N GLU A 162 -14.44 -7.06 6.97
CA GLU A 162 -14.01 -8.46 7.01
C GLU A 162 -13.52 -8.85 8.41
N PHE A 163 -12.70 -8.01 9.03
CA PHE A 163 -12.18 -8.26 10.38
C PHE A 163 -13.31 -8.40 11.42
N PHE A 164 -14.23 -7.44 11.49
CA PHE A 164 -15.32 -7.49 12.47
C PHE A 164 -16.28 -8.65 12.19
N ASN A 165 -16.55 -8.93 10.92
CA ASN A 165 -17.37 -10.08 10.54
C ASN A 165 -16.72 -11.40 10.98
N ASN A 166 -15.45 -11.62 10.64
CA ASN A 166 -14.74 -12.85 10.98
C ASN A 166 -14.59 -13.01 12.50
N LEU A 167 -14.31 -11.93 13.22
CA LEU A 167 -14.23 -11.93 14.69
C LEU A 167 -15.57 -12.34 15.32
N GLY A 168 -16.67 -11.77 14.83
CA GLY A 168 -18.02 -12.11 15.32
C GLY A 168 -18.43 -13.53 14.98
N GLN A 169 -18.18 -13.99 13.75
CA GLN A 169 -18.46 -15.37 13.33
C GLN A 169 -17.67 -16.39 14.15
N HIS A 170 -16.38 -16.12 14.38
CA HIS A 170 -15.54 -16.98 15.21
C HIS A 170 -16.05 -17.05 16.66
N ALA A 171 -16.48 -15.94 17.24
CA ALA A 171 -17.07 -15.91 18.57
C ALA A 171 -18.39 -16.73 18.63
N LEU A 172 -19.23 -16.68 17.58
CA LEU A 172 -20.42 -17.53 17.49
C LEU A 172 -20.09 -19.02 17.44
N GLN A 173 -19.04 -19.40 16.68
CA GLN A 173 -18.56 -20.78 16.62
C GLN A 173 -18.04 -21.30 17.97
N GLN A 174 -17.56 -20.39 18.83
CA GLN A 174 -17.11 -20.69 20.19
C GLN A 174 -18.22 -20.60 21.24
N GLU A 175 -19.47 -20.50 20.81
CA GLU A 175 -20.63 -20.36 21.70
C GLU A 175 -20.53 -19.13 22.62
N GLN A 176 -19.89 -18.03 22.13
CA GLN A 176 -19.69 -16.78 22.85
C GLN A 176 -20.54 -15.63 22.23
N PRO A 177 -21.89 -15.68 22.33
CA PRO A 177 -22.76 -14.70 21.67
C PRO A 177 -22.54 -13.26 22.15
N GLY A 178 -22.11 -13.07 23.39
CA GLY A 178 -21.76 -11.75 23.93
C GLY A 178 -20.56 -11.11 23.23
N GLN A 179 -19.53 -11.89 22.93
CA GLN A 179 -18.36 -11.43 22.18
C GLN A 179 -18.70 -11.16 20.71
N ALA A 180 -19.49 -12.04 20.10
CA ALA A 180 -19.99 -11.86 18.74
C ALA A 180 -20.79 -10.55 18.60
N ARG A 181 -21.70 -10.28 19.56
CA ARG A 181 -22.45 -9.03 19.62
C ARG A 181 -21.53 -7.81 19.60
N LEU A 182 -20.50 -7.79 20.47
CA LEU A 182 -19.55 -6.68 20.54
C LEU A 182 -18.77 -6.49 19.23
N ALA A 183 -18.38 -7.57 18.56
CA ALA A 183 -17.68 -7.50 17.30
C ALA A 183 -18.56 -6.88 16.19
N PHE A 184 -19.79 -7.41 16.03
CA PHE A 184 -20.73 -6.88 15.03
C PHE A 184 -21.15 -5.44 15.32
N GLU A 185 -21.38 -5.08 16.57
CA GLU A 185 -21.71 -3.72 17.00
C GLU A 185 -20.58 -2.74 16.61
N ARG A 186 -19.32 -3.10 16.85
CA ARG A 186 -18.17 -2.29 16.41
C ARG A 186 -18.12 -2.12 14.89
N GLY A 187 -18.42 -3.19 14.14
CA GLY A 187 -18.50 -3.13 12.68
C GLY A 187 -19.59 -2.19 12.19
N VAL A 188 -20.80 -2.28 12.76
CA VAL A 188 -21.92 -1.39 12.45
C VAL A 188 -21.58 0.08 12.78
N GLN A 189 -21.03 0.34 13.97
CA GLN A 189 -20.61 1.68 14.38
C GLN A 189 -19.50 2.23 13.47
N TYR A 190 -18.56 1.38 13.05
CA TYR A 190 -17.49 1.78 12.15
C TYR A 190 -18.04 2.22 10.78
N LEU A 191 -18.98 1.47 10.20
CA LEU A 191 -19.58 1.80 8.91
C LEU A 191 -20.44 3.07 8.98
N ARG A 192 -21.23 3.24 10.04
CA ARG A 192 -22.06 4.43 10.22
C ARG A 192 -21.25 5.73 10.34
N LYS A 193 -19.98 5.64 10.77
CA LYS A 193 -19.06 6.78 10.90
C LYS A 193 -18.29 7.13 9.62
N GLN A 194 -18.44 6.32 8.53
CA GLN A 194 -17.79 6.65 7.27
C GLN A 194 -18.38 7.94 6.67
N GLN A 195 -17.58 8.64 5.86
CA GLN A 195 -18.02 9.89 5.19
C GLN A 195 -19.19 9.67 4.25
N GLU A 196 -19.24 8.51 3.58
CA GLU A 196 -20.27 8.11 2.63
C GLU A 196 -20.86 6.74 3.03
N PRO A 197 -21.65 6.65 4.14
CA PRO A 197 -22.16 5.38 4.65
C PRO A 197 -23.02 4.62 3.65
N GLN A 198 -23.70 5.35 2.75
CA GLN A 198 -24.56 4.79 1.72
C GLN A 198 -23.81 3.88 0.72
N VAL A 199 -22.51 4.08 0.53
CA VAL A 199 -21.67 3.21 -0.31
C VAL A 199 -21.57 1.80 0.26
N TYR A 200 -21.77 1.66 1.58
CA TYR A 200 -21.66 0.41 2.33
C TYR A 200 -23.01 -0.08 2.87
N ALA A 201 -24.11 0.36 2.26
CA ALA A 201 -25.47 0.05 2.76
C ALA A 201 -25.73 -1.46 2.85
N GLU A 202 -25.29 -2.24 1.86
CA GLU A 202 -25.46 -3.71 1.86
C GLU A 202 -24.65 -4.38 2.97
N GLN A 203 -23.41 -3.96 3.19
CA GLN A 203 -22.54 -4.47 4.24
C GLN A 203 -23.06 -4.07 5.63
N LEU A 204 -23.61 -2.87 5.75
CA LEU A 204 -24.22 -2.39 6.98
C LEU A 204 -25.45 -3.21 7.32
N ASP A 205 -26.39 -3.41 6.39
CA ASP A 205 -27.58 -4.26 6.56
C ASP A 205 -27.20 -5.70 6.95
N TYR A 206 -26.17 -6.25 6.30
CA TYR A 206 -25.66 -7.57 6.63
C TYR A 206 -25.14 -7.66 8.08
N LEU A 207 -24.31 -6.71 8.51
CA LEU A 207 -23.78 -6.69 9.89
C LEU A 207 -24.87 -6.42 10.92
N GLU A 208 -25.89 -5.60 10.61
CA GLU A 208 -27.04 -5.35 11.47
C GLU A 208 -27.88 -6.61 11.69
N LYS A 209 -28.08 -7.41 10.66
CA LYS A 209 -28.75 -8.73 10.76
C LYS A 209 -27.95 -9.69 11.65
N LEU A 210 -26.63 -9.74 11.50
CA LEU A 210 -25.77 -10.57 12.36
C LEU A 210 -25.80 -10.08 13.82
N LEU A 211 -25.80 -8.77 14.04
CA LEU A 211 -25.93 -8.17 15.36
C LEU A 211 -27.26 -8.52 16.01
N ALA A 212 -28.37 -8.43 15.26
CA ALA A 212 -29.69 -8.80 15.75
C ALA A 212 -29.75 -10.26 16.16
N ARG A 213 -29.15 -11.18 15.34
CA ARG A 213 -29.04 -12.60 15.68
C ARG A 213 -28.23 -12.83 16.96
N ALA A 214 -27.06 -12.19 17.08
CA ALA A 214 -26.24 -12.32 18.29
C ALA A 214 -26.94 -11.79 19.54
N ASN A 215 -27.70 -10.69 19.43
CA ASN A 215 -28.53 -10.16 20.52
C ASN A 215 -29.59 -11.17 20.98
N ALA A 216 -30.29 -11.81 20.03
CA ALA A 216 -31.31 -12.83 20.36
C ALA A 216 -30.67 -14.02 21.10
N MET A 217 -29.48 -14.47 20.69
CA MET A 217 -28.76 -15.56 21.37
C MET A 217 -28.32 -15.16 22.79
N VAL A 218 -27.88 -13.92 23.01
CA VAL A 218 -27.54 -13.43 24.37
C VAL A 218 -28.77 -13.42 25.27
N LEU A 219 -29.93 -12.96 24.76
CA LEU A 219 -31.18 -12.96 25.54
C LEU A 219 -31.62 -14.38 25.88
N ALA A 220 -31.52 -15.31 24.95
CA ALA A 220 -31.86 -16.70 25.19
C ALA A 220 -30.95 -17.37 26.25
N SER A 221 -29.67 -17.03 26.28
CA SER A 221 -28.71 -17.56 27.25
C SER A 221 -28.84 -16.96 28.66
N THR A 222 -29.56 -15.84 28.80
CA THR A 222 -29.78 -15.15 30.11
C THR A 222 -31.12 -15.50 30.72
N GLN A 223 -32.03 -16.22 30.02
CA GLN A 223 -33.26 -16.71 30.60
C GLN A 223 -32.95 -17.92 31.51
N PRO A 224 -33.36 -17.91 32.80
CA PRO A 224 -33.20 -19.08 33.65
C PRO A 224 -34.02 -20.25 33.08
N VAL A 225 -33.42 -21.40 33.01
CA VAL A 225 -34.15 -22.67 32.72
C VAL A 225 -35.05 -22.91 33.93
N GLU A 226 -36.37 -22.73 33.75
CA GLU A 226 -37.40 -23.14 34.71
C GLU A 226 -37.49 -24.65 34.86
#